data_273962e569c75ac44163598f109531a8
#
_entry.id   273962e569c75ac44163598f109531a8
#
_cell.length_a   1.000
_cell.length_b   1.000
_cell.length_c   1.000
_cell.angle_alpha   90.00
_cell.angle_beta   90.00
_cell.angle_gamma   90.00
#
_symmetry.space_group_name_H-M   'P 1'
#
loop_
_entity.id
_entity.type
_entity.pdbx_description
1 polymer ?
#
loop_
_entity_poly.entity_id
_entity_poly.type
_entity_poly.pdbx_seq_one_letter_code
_entity_poly.pdbx_strand_id
1 'polypeptide(L)'
;MPVLRCAVFFVTESVEKTATGAILYDKSIINRISADLFTANGWRHSEVLIGKLGSGGRGETLFVGNVPRQFVLRRFRRGGLIGKFVQDQFFWSGEENTRSFAEWRMLAKMAEHDLRVPRPAAARYSRRGTFYTADIITVRIPGVRPLSEVIAEAPQGTEFWTSIGVAIHHFHDVGVFHADMNAYNLQIDENGQLWMLDFDRGRLLQPGPWRQQTLKRLHRSLQKIRSLDPKISFQAPQWEALLEGYFSASRSE
;
A
#
# COMPACT_ATOMS: atom_id res chain seq x y z
N MET A 1 1.56 -29.42 0.50
CA MET A 1 0.70 -28.82 1.52
C MET A 1 -0.38 -28.03 0.81
N PRO A 2 -1.66 -28.11 1.19
CA PRO A 2 -2.70 -27.35 0.51
C PRO A 2 -2.46 -25.85 0.78
N VAL A 3 -2.31 -25.09 -0.31
CA VAL A 3 -2.35 -23.62 -0.28
C VAL A 3 -3.73 -23.25 0.26
N LEU A 4 -3.79 -22.69 1.47
CA LEU A 4 -5.01 -22.06 1.97
C LEU A 4 -5.37 -20.97 0.94
N ARG A 5 -6.37 -21.26 0.09
CA ARG A 5 -7.00 -20.24 -0.74
C ARG A 5 -7.58 -19.21 0.22
N CYS A 6 -7.00 -18.01 0.26
CA CYS A 6 -7.65 -16.89 0.88
C CYS A 6 -9.08 -16.79 0.31
N ALA A 7 -10.06 -16.58 1.17
CA ALA A 7 -11.45 -16.41 0.72
C ALA A 7 -11.47 -15.26 -0.29
N VAL A 8 -11.96 -15.49 -1.49
CA VAL A 8 -12.17 -14.46 -2.51
C VAL A 8 -13.09 -13.41 -1.88
N PHE A 9 -12.53 -12.26 -1.57
CA PHE A 9 -13.28 -11.17 -0.95
C PHE A 9 -13.94 -10.34 -2.04
N PHE A 10 -15.25 -10.47 -2.19
CA PHE A 10 -16.00 -9.55 -3.02
C PHE A 10 -16.12 -8.20 -2.32
N VAL A 11 -15.64 -7.17 -2.99
CA VAL A 11 -15.78 -5.79 -2.54
C VAL A 11 -17.15 -5.26 -2.97
N THR A 12 -17.95 -4.79 -2.03
CA THR A 12 -19.27 -4.19 -2.33
C THR A 12 -19.14 -2.68 -2.40
N GLU A 13 -18.78 -2.17 -3.58
CA GLU A 13 -18.58 -0.73 -3.82
C GLU A 13 -19.89 0.04 -3.64
N SER A 14 -19.82 1.15 -2.92
CA SER A 14 -20.88 2.14 -2.77
C SER A 14 -20.33 3.54 -2.69
N VAL A 15 -21.08 4.50 -3.22
CA VAL A 15 -20.72 5.92 -3.21
C VAL A 15 -21.81 6.72 -2.52
N GLU A 16 -21.43 7.55 -1.55
CA GLU A 16 -22.28 8.50 -0.88
C GLU A 16 -21.81 9.94 -1.21
N LYS A 17 -22.69 10.76 -1.74
CA LYS A 17 -22.40 12.18 -2.04
C LYS A 17 -22.46 13.01 -0.77
N THR A 18 -21.54 13.96 -0.66
CA THR A 18 -21.46 14.93 0.44
C THR A 18 -21.61 16.35 -0.09
N ALA A 19 -21.75 17.33 0.77
CA ALA A 19 -21.88 18.75 0.35
C ALA A 19 -20.69 19.25 -0.49
N THR A 20 -19.49 18.67 -0.32
CA THR A 20 -18.25 19.12 -1.00
C THR A 20 -17.57 18.05 -1.83
N GLY A 21 -18.14 16.85 -1.93
CA GLY A 21 -17.46 15.75 -2.63
C GLY A 21 -18.23 14.44 -2.56
N ALA A 22 -17.49 13.34 -2.34
CA ALA A 22 -18.10 12.02 -2.15
C ALA A 22 -17.22 11.10 -1.29
N ILE A 23 -17.85 10.05 -0.79
CA ILE A 23 -17.24 8.95 -0.07
C ILE A 23 -17.53 7.66 -0.82
N LEU A 24 -16.48 6.95 -1.19
CA LEU A 24 -16.49 5.62 -1.77
C LEU A 24 -16.18 4.62 -0.64
N TYR A 25 -16.94 3.54 -0.50
CA TYR A 25 -16.70 2.59 0.59
C TYR A 25 -17.20 1.18 0.27
N ASP A 26 -16.66 0.20 0.99
CA ASP A 26 -17.10 -1.20 0.97
C ASP A 26 -18.17 -1.42 2.05
N LYS A 27 -19.43 -1.64 1.62
CA LYS A 27 -20.55 -1.92 2.53
C LYS A 27 -20.37 -3.17 3.38
N SER A 28 -19.56 -4.13 2.95
CA SER A 28 -19.29 -5.34 3.73
C SER A 28 -18.33 -5.09 4.91
N ILE A 29 -17.62 -3.96 4.90
CA ILE A 29 -16.70 -3.53 5.95
C ILE A 29 -17.34 -2.46 6.83
N ILE A 30 -17.93 -1.43 6.20
CA ILE A 30 -18.51 -0.27 6.88
C ILE A 30 -20.00 -0.20 6.55
N ASN A 31 -20.84 -0.55 7.52
CA ASN A 31 -22.31 -0.56 7.36
C ASN A 31 -22.91 0.85 7.31
N ARG A 32 -22.31 1.80 8.03
CA ARG A 32 -22.76 3.19 8.10
C ARG A 32 -21.58 4.11 7.94
N ILE A 33 -21.55 4.86 6.83
CA ILE A 33 -20.47 5.79 6.50
C ILE A 33 -20.85 7.21 6.96
N SER A 34 -19.86 7.97 7.41
CA SER A 34 -19.97 9.41 7.65
C SER A 34 -18.63 10.10 7.40
N ALA A 35 -18.67 11.41 7.17
CA ALA A 35 -17.46 12.22 7.00
C ALA A 35 -16.55 12.23 8.23
N ASP A 36 -17.12 12.01 9.42
CA ASP A 36 -16.38 12.00 10.70
C ASP A 36 -15.40 10.84 10.79
N LEU A 37 -15.67 9.69 10.14
CA LEU A 37 -14.74 8.55 10.10
C LEU A 37 -13.38 8.89 9.48
N PHE A 38 -13.26 10.02 8.76
CA PHE A 38 -11.99 10.51 8.21
C PHE A 38 -11.28 11.49 9.13
N THR A 39 -11.65 11.53 10.41
CA THR A 39 -11.01 12.32 11.46
C THR A 39 -10.82 11.47 12.72
N ALA A 40 -9.85 11.84 13.56
CA ALA A 40 -9.66 11.17 14.86
C ALA A 40 -10.94 11.24 15.74
N ASN A 41 -11.70 12.33 15.61
CA ASN A 41 -12.93 12.52 16.40
C ASN A 41 -14.06 11.53 16.09
N GLY A 42 -14.12 11.00 14.87
CA GLY A 42 -15.09 9.97 14.49
C GLY A 42 -14.88 8.62 15.18
N TRP A 43 -13.72 8.45 15.83
CA TRP A 43 -13.30 7.21 16.51
C TRP A 43 -13.21 7.36 18.03
N ARG A 44 -13.98 8.29 18.62
CA ARG A 44 -13.90 8.67 20.06
C ARG A 44 -14.06 7.50 21.05
N HIS A 45 -14.69 6.41 20.65
CA HIS A 45 -14.87 5.21 21.49
C HIS A 45 -13.89 4.09 21.09
N SER A 46 -12.87 4.41 20.33
CA SER A 46 -11.88 3.48 19.79
C SER A 46 -10.49 3.93 20.19
N GLU A 47 -9.55 2.99 20.24
CA GLU A 47 -8.14 3.35 20.37
C GLU A 47 -7.71 4.11 19.10
N VAL A 48 -7.15 5.30 19.30
CA VAL A 48 -6.53 6.10 18.23
C VAL A 48 -5.04 6.18 18.52
N LEU A 49 -4.25 5.44 17.73
CA LEU A 49 -2.79 5.47 17.83
C LEU A 49 -2.23 6.25 16.65
N ILE A 50 -1.36 7.21 16.93
CA ILE A 50 -0.59 7.88 15.89
C ILE A 50 0.53 6.93 15.46
N GLY A 51 0.42 6.39 14.25
CA GLY A 51 1.41 5.49 13.67
C GLY A 51 2.24 6.18 12.60
N LYS A 52 3.51 5.79 12.49
CA LYS A 52 4.30 6.05 11.29
C LYS A 52 4.30 4.77 10.47
N LEU A 53 3.61 4.77 9.34
CA LEU A 53 3.77 3.71 8.34
C LEU A 53 5.00 4.04 7.49
N GLY A 54 6.10 3.32 7.73
CA GLY A 54 7.36 3.52 7.02
C GLY A 54 8.10 4.82 7.36
N SER A 55 9.41 4.84 7.17
CA SER A 55 10.27 6.00 7.49
C SER A 55 10.20 7.14 6.47
N GLY A 56 9.30 7.09 5.49
CA GLY A 56 9.19 8.07 4.39
C GLY A 56 7.86 8.81 4.27
N GLY A 57 6.82 8.38 4.98
CA GLY A 57 5.50 8.98 4.91
C GLY A 57 5.46 10.33 5.64
N ARG A 58 5.31 11.44 4.89
CA ARG A 58 5.15 12.81 5.43
C ARG A 58 3.72 13.12 5.86
N GLY A 59 2.83 12.13 5.95
CA GLY A 59 1.44 12.25 6.36
C GLY A 59 1.23 11.71 7.77
N GLU A 60 0.31 12.29 8.54
CA GLU A 60 -0.24 11.64 9.71
C GLU A 60 -0.99 10.38 9.25
N THR A 61 -0.54 9.24 9.74
CA THR A 61 -1.25 7.98 9.63
C THR A 61 -1.83 7.68 11.00
N LEU A 62 -3.14 7.52 11.07
CA LEU A 62 -3.81 7.15 12.30
C LEU A 62 -4.23 5.69 12.24
N PHE A 63 -3.88 4.93 13.26
CA PHE A 63 -4.50 3.64 13.53
C PHE A 63 -5.74 3.86 14.38
N VAL A 64 -6.88 3.41 13.91
CA VAL A 64 -8.18 3.67 14.54
C VAL A 64 -9.00 2.38 14.63
N GLY A 65 -9.95 2.33 15.55
CA GLY A 65 -10.78 1.15 15.77
C GLY A 65 -10.24 0.24 16.85
N ASN A 66 -11.04 -0.76 17.21
CA ASN A 66 -10.74 -1.73 18.27
C ASN A 66 -10.53 -3.12 17.67
N VAL A 67 -9.71 -3.94 18.35
CA VAL A 67 -9.60 -5.38 18.03
C VAL A 67 -11.00 -6.02 18.06
N PRO A 68 -11.36 -6.87 17.08
CA PRO A 68 -10.51 -7.42 16.03
C PRO A 68 -10.43 -6.57 14.74
N ARG A 69 -11.08 -5.43 14.67
CA ARG A 69 -11.17 -4.63 13.44
C ARG A 69 -10.53 -3.26 13.61
N GLN A 70 -9.26 -3.18 13.30
CA GLN A 70 -8.51 -1.93 13.25
C GLN A 70 -8.35 -1.43 11.82
N PHE A 71 -8.26 -0.11 11.66
CA PHE A 71 -8.12 0.55 10.37
C PHE A 71 -6.93 1.50 10.37
N VAL A 72 -6.47 1.80 9.16
CA VAL A 72 -5.44 2.80 8.88
C VAL A 72 -6.10 3.94 8.14
N LEU A 73 -6.16 5.11 8.76
CA LEU A 73 -6.62 6.35 8.15
C LEU A 73 -5.40 7.14 7.67
N ARG A 74 -5.35 7.46 6.38
CA ARG A 74 -4.27 8.20 5.75
C ARG A 74 -4.81 9.36 4.92
N ARG A 75 -4.26 10.56 5.14
CA ARG A 75 -4.48 11.73 4.30
C ARG A 75 -3.42 11.80 3.21
N PHE A 76 -3.84 12.02 1.97
CA PHE A 76 -2.92 12.23 0.86
C PHE A 76 -2.22 13.57 0.99
N ARG A 77 -0.90 13.57 0.83
CA ARG A 77 -0.08 14.79 0.87
C ARG A 77 0.84 14.87 -0.35
N ARG A 78 1.11 16.09 -0.82
CA ARG A 78 2.09 16.33 -1.86
C ARG A 78 3.51 16.21 -1.30
N GLY A 79 4.37 15.48 -2.01
CA GLY A 79 5.81 15.51 -1.77
C GLY A 79 6.50 16.62 -2.56
N GLY A 80 7.79 16.91 -2.21
CA GLY A 80 8.64 17.86 -2.93
C GLY A 80 8.54 19.32 -2.45
N LEU A 81 9.23 20.24 -3.19
CA LEU A 81 9.33 21.66 -2.84
C LEU A 81 7.97 22.38 -2.86
N ILE A 82 7.08 22.02 -3.76
CA ILE A 82 5.72 22.58 -3.88
C ILE A 82 4.87 22.20 -2.64
N GLY A 83 5.14 21.05 -2.02
CA GLY A 83 4.47 20.61 -0.80
C GLY A 83 4.74 21.46 0.44
N LYS A 84 5.68 22.42 0.39
CA LYS A 84 5.91 23.33 1.51
C LYS A 84 4.80 24.39 1.66
N PHE A 85 4.08 24.71 0.58
CA PHE A 85 3.05 25.74 0.57
C PHE A 85 1.62 25.19 0.46
N VAL A 86 1.44 24.02 -0.21
CA VAL A 86 0.13 23.40 -0.43
C VAL A 86 0.27 21.88 -0.25
N GLN A 87 0.22 21.43 1.02
CA GLN A 87 0.60 20.06 1.37
C GLN A 87 -0.43 18.99 0.98
N ASP A 88 -1.73 19.31 0.91
CA ASP A 88 -2.81 18.32 0.82
C ASP A 88 -3.84 18.60 -0.29
N GLN A 89 -3.58 19.57 -1.18
CA GLN A 89 -4.49 19.93 -2.26
C GLN A 89 -4.00 19.43 -3.62
N PHE A 90 -4.91 18.88 -4.40
CA PHE A 90 -4.67 18.34 -5.74
C PHE A 90 -5.58 19.02 -6.75
N PHE A 91 -5.13 19.15 -8.01
CA PHE A 91 -5.97 19.67 -9.07
C PHE A 91 -7.11 18.70 -9.38
N TRP A 92 -8.32 19.25 -9.52
CA TRP A 92 -9.49 18.49 -9.89
C TRP A 92 -9.47 18.14 -11.38
N SER A 93 -9.59 16.85 -11.68
CA SER A 93 -9.69 16.31 -13.05
C SER A 93 -10.81 15.29 -13.19
N GLY A 94 -11.81 15.36 -12.30
CA GLY A 94 -12.92 14.41 -12.23
C GLY A 94 -12.84 13.48 -11.00
N GLU A 95 -14.00 12.98 -10.58
CA GLU A 95 -14.16 12.13 -9.39
C GLU A 95 -13.29 10.87 -9.47
N GLU A 96 -13.34 10.20 -10.63
CA GLU A 96 -12.62 8.95 -10.90
C GLU A 96 -11.09 9.11 -10.82
N ASN A 97 -10.60 10.31 -11.09
CA ASN A 97 -9.17 10.63 -11.08
C ASN A 97 -8.68 11.14 -9.72
N THR A 98 -9.56 11.20 -8.70
CA THR A 98 -9.10 11.55 -7.36
C THR A 98 -8.20 10.45 -6.82
N ARG A 99 -7.11 10.83 -6.15
CA ARG A 99 -6.10 9.87 -5.67
C ARG A 99 -6.69 8.82 -4.75
N SER A 100 -7.61 9.22 -3.87
CA SER A 100 -8.26 8.32 -2.94
C SER A 100 -9.15 7.30 -3.62
N PHE A 101 -9.96 7.70 -4.61
CA PHE A 101 -10.84 6.77 -5.34
C PHE A 101 -10.02 5.85 -6.24
N ALA A 102 -9.03 6.41 -6.95
CA ALA A 102 -8.16 5.60 -7.81
C ALA A 102 -7.39 4.53 -7.00
N GLU A 103 -6.81 4.89 -5.86
CA GLU A 103 -6.12 3.93 -5.00
C GLU A 103 -7.09 2.91 -4.38
N TRP A 104 -8.25 3.34 -3.90
CA TRP A 104 -9.25 2.45 -3.35
C TRP A 104 -9.68 1.36 -4.35
N ARG A 105 -10.03 1.76 -5.59
CA ARG A 105 -10.43 0.82 -6.65
C ARG A 105 -9.29 -0.09 -7.09
N MET A 106 -8.06 0.43 -7.11
CA MET A 106 -6.89 -0.39 -7.39
C MET A 106 -6.67 -1.45 -6.32
N LEU A 107 -6.77 -1.08 -5.03
CA LEU A 107 -6.69 -2.03 -3.91
C LEU A 107 -7.81 -3.08 -3.97
N ALA A 108 -9.05 -2.66 -4.26
CA ALA A 108 -10.18 -3.56 -4.41
C ALA A 108 -9.93 -4.61 -5.50
N LYS A 109 -9.49 -4.15 -6.68
CA LYS A 109 -9.17 -5.05 -7.79
C LYS A 109 -8.00 -5.98 -7.49
N MET A 110 -6.96 -5.52 -6.82
CA MET A 110 -5.85 -6.37 -6.39
C MET A 110 -6.29 -7.43 -5.38
N ALA A 111 -7.18 -7.09 -4.45
CA ALA A 111 -7.74 -8.04 -3.49
C ALA A 111 -8.60 -9.12 -4.18
N GLU A 112 -9.32 -8.79 -5.26
CA GLU A 112 -10.05 -9.76 -6.10
C GLU A 112 -9.12 -10.75 -6.80
N HIS A 113 -7.86 -10.36 -7.06
CA HIS A 113 -6.81 -11.23 -7.61
C HIS A 113 -5.95 -11.91 -6.53
N ASP A 114 -6.43 -11.96 -5.27
CA ASP A 114 -5.74 -12.58 -4.14
C ASP A 114 -4.33 -12.02 -3.86
N LEU A 115 -4.06 -10.78 -4.29
CA LEU A 115 -2.81 -10.11 -3.99
C LEU A 115 -2.81 -9.58 -2.54
N ARG A 116 -1.68 -9.72 -1.86
CA ARG A 116 -1.52 -9.28 -0.47
C ARG A 116 -1.36 -7.76 -0.40
N VAL A 117 -2.49 -7.09 -0.30
CA VAL A 117 -2.62 -5.64 -0.14
C VAL A 117 -3.59 -5.31 0.99
N PRO A 118 -3.52 -4.10 1.59
CA PRO A 118 -4.53 -3.68 2.56
C PRO A 118 -5.91 -3.66 1.92
N ARG A 119 -6.90 -4.28 2.56
CA ARG A 119 -8.27 -4.21 2.07
C ARG A 119 -8.80 -2.78 2.18
N PRO A 120 -9.31 -2.17 1.09
CA PRO A 120 -9.83 -0.81 1.13
C PRO A 120 -11.19 -0.80 1.84
N ALA A 121 -11.34 0.07 2.83
CA ALA A 121 -12.60 0.21 3.59
C ALA A 121 -13.39 1.42 3.12
N ALA A 122 -12.76 2.61 3.02
CA ALA A 122 -13.39 3.81 2.50
C ALA A 122 -12.35 4.77 1.90
N ALA A 123 -12.82 5.64 1.01
CA ALA A 123 -12.05 6.73 0.43
C ALA A 123 -12.92 7.98 0.35
N ARG A 124 -12.35 9.15 0.58
CA ARG A 124 -13.05 10.42 0.50
C ARG A 124 -12.25 11.41 -0.33
N TYR A 125 -12.97 12.23 -1.09
CA TYR A 125 -12.45 13.51 -1.54
C TYR A 125 -13.37 14.66 -1.10
N SER A 126 -12.79 15.84 -0.90
CA SER A 126 -13.52 17.09 -0.69
C SER A 126 -12.98 18.15 -1.66
N ARG A 127 -13.83 18.67 -2.52
CA ARG A 127 -13.51 19.65 -3.57
C ARG A 127 -13.79 21.06 -3.08
N ARG A 128 -12.88 21.96 -3.41
CA ARG A 128 -13.05 23.41 -3.21
C ARG A 128 -12.54 24.12 -4.47
N GLY A 129 -13.46 24.56 -5.32
CA GLY A 129 -13.12 25.15 -6.62
C GLY A 129 -12.39 24.18 -7.55
N THR A 130 -11.18 24.52 -7.96
CA THR A 130 -10.30 23.72 -8.84
C THR A 130 -9.40 22.74 -8.08
N PHE A 131 -9.48 22.70 -6.74
CA PHE A 131 -8.68 21.82 -5.91
C PHE A 131 -9.54 20.83 -5.12
N TYR A 132 -8.93 19.73 -4.70
CA TYR A 132 -9.54 18.79 -3.78
C TYR A 132 -8.50 18.26 -2.77
N THR A 133 -8.99 17.82 -1.62
CA THR A 133 -8.25 17.01 -0.64
C THR A 133 -8.73 15.56 -0.71
N ALA A 134 -7.91 14.61 -0.27
CA ALA A 134 -8.22 13.19 -0.35
C ALA A 134 -7.75 12.44 0.90
N ASP A 135 -8.56 11.48 1.33
CA ASP A 135 -8.28 10.59 2.46
C ASP A 135 -8.66 9.15 2.09
N ILE A 136 -7.97 8.16 2.66
CA ILE A 136 -8.29 6.75 2.50
C ILE A 136 -8.27 6.03 3.84
N ILE A 137 -9.18 5.08 4.00
CA ILE A 137 -9.25 4.16 5.15
C ILE A 137 -9.07 2.75 4.60
N THR A 138 -8.08 2.03 5.13
CA THR A 138 -7.84 0.62 4.82
C THR A 138 -7.92 -0.22 6.09
N VAL A 139 -8.21 -1.51 5.95
CA VAL A 139 -8.13 -2.45 7.08
C VAL A 139 -6.64 -2.61 7.45
N ARG A 140 -6.34 -2.50 8.75
CA ARG A 140 -4.99 -2.72 9.26
C ARG A 140 -4.60 -4.18 9.10
N ILE A 141 -3.40 -4.41 8.59
CA ILE A 141 -2.78 -5.73 8.56
C ILE A 141 -1.99 -5.87 9.85
N PRO A 142 -2.35 -6.82 10.74
CA PRO A 142 -1.60 -7.02 11.98
C PRO A 142 -0.26 -7.68 11.70
N GLY A 143 0.72 -7.46 12.57
CA GLY A 143 2.00 -8.19 12.57
C GLY A 143 2.94 -7.90 11.40
N VAL A 144 2.59 -7.02 10.45
CA VAL A 144 3.48 -6.68 9.34
C VAL A 144 4.55 -5.67 9.75
N ARG A 145 5.75 -5.86 9.21
CA ARG A 145 6.92 -4.99 9.43
C ARG A 145 7.57 -4.61 8.11
N PRO A 146 8.09 -3.39 7.95
CA PRO A 146 8.82 -3.01 6.75
C PRO A 146 9.98 -3.97 6.45
N LEU A 147 10.15 -4.33 5.17
CA LEU A 147 11.31 -5.13 4.73
C LEU A 147 12.63 -4.51 5.20
N SER A 148 12.71 -3.17 5.22
CA SER A 148 13.88 -2.44 5.73
C SER A 148 14.20 -2.74 7.19
N GLU A 149 13.18 -2.94 8.05
CA GLU A 149 13.37 -3.29 9.46
C GLU A 149 13.74 -4.77 9.61
N VAL A 150 13.07 -5.66 8.86
CA VAL A 150 13.35 -7.11 8.92
C VAL A 150 14.81 -7.41 8.55
N ILE A 151 15.33 -6.79 7.48
CA ILE A 151 16.73 -7.01 7.05
C ILE A 151 17.76 -6.25 7.90
N ALA A 152 17.34 -5.24 8.66
CA ALA A 152 18.20 -4.55 9.62
C ALA A 152 18.37 -5.34 10.93
N GLU A 153 17.34 -6.11 11.30
CA GLU A 153 17.35 -6.91 12.52
C GLU A 153 18.22 -8.16 12.40
N ALA A 154 18.12 -8.87 11.28
CA ALA A 154 18.88 -10.08 11.03
C ALA A 154 19.13 -10.32 9.53
N PRO A 155 20.27 -10.95 9.16
CA PRO A 155 20.52 -11.43 7.81
C PRO A 155 19.44 -12.41 7.37
N GLN A 156 18.96 -12.27 6.13
CA GLN A 156 17.94 -13.13 5.54
C GLN A 156 18.59 -14.12 4.54
N GLY A 157 18.12 -15.38 4.58
CA GLY A 157 18.61 -16.45 3.73
C GLY A 157 18.12 -16.36 2.28
N THR A 158 18.65 -17.21 1.42
CA THR A 158 18.32 -17.29 -0.01
C THR A 158 16.82 -17.50 -0.25
N GLU A 159 16.19 -18.43 0.48
CA GLU A 159 14.76 -18.75 0.35
C GLU A 159 13.85 -17.55 0.60
N PHE A 160 14.20 -16.70 1.58
CA PHE A 160 13.48 -15.47 1.86
C PHE A 160 13.51 -14.53 0.65
N TRP A 161 14.68 -14.29 0.07
CA TRP A 161 14.81 -13.40 -1.08
C TRP A 161 14.12 -13.96 -2.33
N THR A 162 14.21 -15.27 -2.55
CA THR A 162 13.48 -15.96 -3.62
C THR A 162 11.98 -15.79 -3.46
N SER A 163 11.44 -15.97 -2.25
CA SER A 163 10.00 -15.79 -1.97
C SER A 163 9.53 -14.35 -2.23
N ILE A 164 10.36 -13.34 -1.89
CA ILE A 164 10.08 -11.94 -2.22
C ILE A 164 10.00 -11.74 -3.74
N GLY A 165 10.92 -12.35 -4.49
CA GLY A 165 10.93 -12.31 -5.95
C GLY A 165 9.66 -12.89 -6.57
N VAL A 166 9.27 -14.09 -6.13
CA VAL A 166 8.01 -14.76 -6.55
C VAL A 166 6.80 -13.85 -6.26
N ALA A 167 6.71 -13.31 -5.05
CA ALA A 167 5.60 -12.44 -4.68
C ALA A 167 5.53 -11.18 -5.57
N ILE A 168 6.66 -10.52 -5.85
CA ILE A 168 6.70 -9.36 -6.75
C ILE A 168 6.27 -9.76 -8.17
N HIS A 169 6.66 -10.95 -8.64
CA HIS A 169 6.22 -11.47 -9.94
C HIS A 169 4.70 -11.53 -10.03
N HIS A 170 4.01 -12.10 -9.04
CA HIS A 170 2.54 -12.18 -9.01
C HIS A 170 1.87 -10.81 -9.11
N PHE A 171 2.39 -9.78 -8.43
CA PHE A 171 1.90 -8.40 -8.61
C PHE A 171 2.10 -7.91 -10.05
N HIS A 172 3.27 -8.13 -10.61
CA HIS A 172 3.58 -7.70 -11.97
C HIS A 172 2.79 -8.46 -13.03
N ASP A 173 2.42 -9.71 -12.77
CA ASP A 173 1.64 -10.53 -13.70
C ASP A 173 0.19 -10.05 -13.81
N VAL A 174 -0.42 -9.68 -12.69
CA VAL A 174 -1.71 -8.96 -12.67
C VAL A 174 -1.62 -7.57 -13.33
N GLY A 175 -0.41 -7.08 -13.65
CA GLY A 175 -0.19 -5.78 -14.25
C GLY A 175 0.01 -4.64 -13.25
N VAL A 176 0.25 -4.92 -11.98
CA VAL A 176 0.37 -3.92 -10.91
C VAL A 176 1.67 -3.13 -11.05
N PHE A 177 1.58 -1.89 -11.51
CA PHE A 177 2.66 -0.91 -11.46
C PHE A 177 2.63 -0.14 -10.15
N HIS A 178 3.65 -0.32 -9.32
CA HIS A 178 3.84 0.44 -8.08
C HIS A 178 4.76 1.64 -8.31
N ALA A 179 4.23 2.85 -8.21
CA ALA A 179 4.96 4.08 -8.54
C ALA A 179 6.16 4.35 -7.60
N ASP A 180 6.14 3.83 -6.38
CA ASP A 180 7.20 4.02 -5.38
C ASP A 180 7.57 2.69 -4.69
N MET A 181 7.90 1.64 -5.47
CA MET A 181 8.36 0.37 -4.93
C MET A 181 9.71 0.56 -4.21
N ASN A 182 9.70 0.38 -2.89
CA ASN A 182 10.87 0.53 -2.03
C ASN A 182 10.76 -0.38 -0.80
N ALA A 183 11.86 -0.55 -0.05
CA ALA A 183 11.91 -1.47 1.09
C ALA A 183 11.01 -1.07 2.29
N TYR A 184 10.49 0.14 2.32
CA TYR A 184 9.55 0.59 3.36
C TYR A 184 8.10 0.28 3.01
N ASN A 185 7.76 0.23 1.72
CA ASN A 185 6.42 -0.08 1.21
C ASN A 185 6.20 -1.59 1.04
N LEU A 186 7.26 -2.38 1.04
CA LEU A 186 7.20 -3.83 1.15
C LEU A 186 7.18 -4.21 2.63
N GLN A 187 6.15 -4.96 3.03
CA GLN A 187 5.95 -5.39 4.41
C GLN A 187 6.01 -6.91 4.49
N ILE A 188 6.57 -7.43 5.57
CA ILE A 188 6.69 -8.87 5.81
C ILE A 188 5.85 -9.20 7.04
N ASP A 189 4.97 -10.19 6.92
CA ASP A 189 4.18 -10.69 8.03
C ASP A 189 4.95 -11.76 8.84
N GLU A 190 4.33 -12.24 9.92
CA GLU A 190 4.89 -13.26 10.83
C GLU A 190 5.18 -14.59 10.12
N ASN A 191 4.54 -14.87 8.99
CA ASN A 191 4.75 -16.06 8.15
C ASN A 191 5.81 -15.84 7.06
N GLY A 192 6.47 -14.69 7.03
CA GLY A 192 7.44 -14.31 6.00
C GLY A 192 6.80 -13.93 4.65
N GLN A 193 5.47 -13.69 4.61
CA GLN A 193 4.77 -13.36 3.38
C GLN A 193 4.85 -11.87 3.09
N LEU A 194 5.03 -11.53 1.80
CA LEU A 194 5.12 -10.16 1.33
C LEU A 194 3.74 -9.52 1.18
N TRP A 195 3.58 -8.34 1.76
CA TRP A 195 2.48 -7.41 1.55
C TRP A 195 3.00 -6.13 0.89
N MET A 196 2.24 -5.54 -0.03
CA MET A 196 2.58 -4.23 -0.61
C MET A 196 1.62 -3.15 -0.11
N LEU A 197 2.19 -2.00 0.26
CA LEU A 197 1.47 -0.83 0.77
C LEU A 197 1.76 0.39 -0.10
N ASP A 198 0.88 1.41 0.03
CA ASP A 198 1.01 2.74 -0.56
C ASP A 198 1.02 2.76 -2.09
N PHE A 199 -0.16 2.50 -2.67
CA PHE A 199 -0.36 2.53 -4.12
C PHE A 199 -0.72 3.92 -4.66
N ASP A 200 -0.34 5.00 -3.96
CA ASP A 200 -0.50 6.35 -4.50
C ASP A 200 0.17 6.47 -5.87
N ARG A 201 -0.59 6.84 -6.89
CA ARG A 201 -0.19 6.80 -8.31
C ARG A 201 0.14 5.42 -8.89
N GLY A 202 -0.24 4.35 -8.20
CA GLY A 202 -0.23 3.00 -8.77
C GLY A 202 -1.15 2.89 -9.99
N ARG A 203 -0.90 1.94 -10.87
CA ARG A 203 -1.70 1.68 -12.09
C ARG A 203 -1.72 0.19 -12.40
N LEU A 204 -2.76 -0.24 -13.11
CA LEU A 204 -2.75 -1.53 -13.79
C LEU A 204 -2.34 -1.31 -15.24
N LEU A 205 -1.24 -1.92 -15.65
CA LEU A 205 -0.61 -1.74 -16.95
C LEU A 205 -0.42 -3.07 -17.66
N GLN A 206 -0.46 -3.05 -18.99
CA GLN A 206 -0.03 -4.20 -19.79
C GLN A 206 1.47 -4.50 -19.54
N PRO A 207 1.91 -5.75 -19.71
CA PRO A 207 3.31 -6.11 -19.59
C PRO A 207 4.22 -5.18 -20.40
N GLY A 208 5.35 -4.77 -19.81
CA GLY A 208 6.23 -3.81 -20.45
C GLY A 208 7.49 -3.50 -19.64
N PRO A 209 8.32 -2.57 -20.12
CA PRO A 209 9.60 -2.20 -19.49
C PRO A 209 9.48 -1.66 -18.07
N TRP A 210 8.28 -1.23 -17.65
CA TRP A 210 8.01 -0.75 -16.29
C TRP A 210 8.29 -1.82 -15.23
N ARG A 211 8.12 -3.12 -15.55
CA ARG A 211 8.43 -4.23 -14.63
C ARG A 211 9.90 -4.16 -14.18
N GLN A 212 10.82 -3.99 -15.12
CA GLN A 212 12.25 -3.83 -14.79
C GLN A 212 12.55 -2.51 -14.09
N GLN A 213 11.82 -1.44 -14.42
CA GLN A 213 12.02 -0.13 -13.78
C GLN A 213 11.64 -0.19 -12.30
N THR A 214 10.55 -0.88 -11.94
CA THR A 214 10.13 -1.08 -10.55
C THR A 214 11.14 -1.94 -9.78
N LEU A 215 11.65 -3.03 -10.35
CA LEU A 215 12.73 -3.83 -9.76
C LEU A 215 14.00 -3.00 -9.54
N LYS A 216 14.44 -2.22 -10.54
CA LYS A 216 15.59 -1.31 -10.39
C LYS A 216 15.38 -0.26 -9.30
N ARG A 217 14.14 0.22 -9.10
CA ARG A 217 13.80 1.14 -8.01
C ARG A 217 13.95 0.45 -6.64
N LEU A 218 13.44 -0.76 -6.49
CA LEU A 218 13.60 -1.56 -5.28
C LEU A 218 15.08 -1.81 -4.97
N HIS A 219 15.87 -2.22 -5.97
CA HIS A 219 17.30 -2.46 -5.80
C HIS A 219 18.04 -1.22 -5.28
N ARG A 220 17.77 -0.05 -5.88
CA ARG A 220 18.34 1.23 -5.40
C ARG A 220 17.91 1.56 -3.98
N SER A 221 16.68 1.26 -3.60
CA SER A 221 16.20 1.45 -2.23
C SER A 221 16.96 0.57 -1.24
N LEU A 222 17.15 -0.71 -1.57
CA LEU A 222 17.90 -1.67 -0.75
C LEU A 222 19.39 -1.27 -0.62
N GLN A 223 20.02 -0.86 -1.71
CA GLN A 223 21.39 -0.34 -1.69
C GLN A 223 21.52 0.91 -0.82
N LYS A 224 20.54 1.83 -0.91
CA LYS A 224 20.53 3.05 -0.12
C LYS A 224 20.44 2.76 1.38
N ILE A 225 19.52 1.88 1.81
CA ILE A 225 19.40 1.57 3.24
C ILE A 225 20.65 0.87 3.77
N ARG A 226 21.26 -0.02 2.99
CA ARG A 226 22.57 -0.62 3.33
C ARG A 226 23.68 0.43 3.48
N SER A 227 23.70 1.43 2.60
CA SER A 227 24.72 2.49 2.70
C SER A 227 24.55 3.37 3.94
N LEU A 228 23.33 3.45 4.49
CA LEU A 228 23.01 4.20 5.71
C LEU A 228 23.23 3.39 6.99
N ASP A 229 23.10 2.06 6.89
CA ASP A 229 23.35 1.14 8.00
C ASP A 229 24.18 -0.07 7.51
N PRO A 230 25.50 -0.07 7.80
CA PRO A 230 26.41 -1.17 7.39
C PRO A 230 26.09 -2.54 8.01
N LYS A 231 25.25 -2.60 9.05
CA LYS A 231 24.81 -3.87 9.64
C LYS A 231 23.84 -4.62 8.72
N ILE A 232 23.18 -3.92 7.79
CA ILE A 232 22.26 -4.52 6.85
C ILE A 232 23.01 -5.42 5.86
N SER A 233 22.76 -6.72 5.96
CA SER A 233 23.35 -7.73 5.08
C SER A 233 22.54 -7.84 3.78
N PHE A 234 22.76 -6.87 2.86
CA PHE A 234 22.22 -6.93 1.51
C PHE A 234 23.34 -6.75 0.49
N GLN A 235 23.61 -7.78 -0.31
CA GLN A 235 24.69 -7.83 -1.29
C GLN A 235 24.17 -8.45 -2.60
N ALA A 236 25.09 -8.68 -3.58
CA ALA A 236 24.73 -9.27 -4.85
C ALA A 236 24.01 -10.64 -4.74
N PRO A 237 24.44 -11.61 -3.89
CA PRO A 237 23.76 -12.89 -3.79
C PRO A 237 22.27 -12.77 -3.37
N GLN A 238 21.92 -11.86 -2.46
CA GLN A 238 20.54 -11.64 -2.05
C GLN A 238 19.68 -11.07 -3.19
N TRP A 239 20.26 -10.15 -3.95
CA TRP A 239 19.58 -9.61 -5.12
C TRP A 239 19.43 -10.64 -6.24
N GLU A 240 20.43 -11.48 -6.48
CA GLU A 240 20.38 -12.58 -7.45
C GLU A 240 19.30 -13.60 -7.06
N ALA A 241 19.21 -13.99 -5.78
CA ALA A 241 18.16 -14.87 -5.29
C ALA A 241 16.77 -14.29 -5.48
N LEU A 242 16.57 -12.97 -5.26
CA LEU A 242 15.31 -12.30 -5.53
C LEU A 242 14.96 -12.35 -7.04
N LEU A 243 15.94 -12.07 -7.91
CA LEU A 243 15.72 -12.15 -9.35
C LEU A 243 15.44 -13.58 -9.82
N GLU A 244 16.11 -14.57 -9.26
CA GLU A 244 15.84 -15.99 -9.55
C GLU A 244 14.39 -16.33 -9.22
N GLY A 245 13.90 -15.98 -8.02
CA GLY A 245 12.50 -16.17 -7.64
C GLY A 245 11.54 -15.45 -8.57
N TYR A 246 11.85 -14.22 -8.94
CA TYR A 246 11.03 -13.42 -9.85
C TYR A 246 10.90 -14.07 -11.24
N PHE A 247 12.01 -14.57 -11.82
CA PHE A 247 12.01 -15.14 -13.17
C PHE A 247 11.60 -16.63 -13.20
N SER A 248 11.77 -17.37 -12.09
CA SER A 248 11.30 -18.76 -12.01
C SER A 248 9.79 -18.84 -11.99
N ALA A 249 9.10 -17.92 -11.31
CA ALA A 249 7.64 -17.84 -11.29
C ALA A 249 7.05 -17.69 -12.71
N SER A 250 7.72 -16.97 -13.62
CA SER A 250 7.29 -16.80 -15.01
C SER A 250 7.39 -18.06 -15.89
N ARG A 251 8.08 -19.12 -15.43
CA ARG A 251 8.26 -20.38 -16.19
C ARG A 251 7.29 -21.48 -15.77
N SER A 252 6.53 -21.24 -14.69
CA SER A 252 5.63 -22.23 -14.09
C SER A 252 4.18 -22.06 -14.57
N GLU A 253 3.90 -21.07 -15.41
CA GLU A 253 2.65 -20.80 -16.12
C GLU A 253 2.74 -21.24 -17.60
#